data_0c73e4e086698d74df76d5cc14e55acd
#
_entry.id   0c73e4e086698d74df76d5cc14e55acd
#
_cell.length_a   1.000
_cell.length_b   1.000
_cell.length_c   1.000
_cell.angle_alpha   90.00
_cell.angle_beta   90.00
_cell.angle_gamma   90.00
#
_symmetry.space_group_name_H-M   'P 1'
#
loop_
_entity.id
_entity.type
_entity.pdbx_description
1 polymer ?
#
loop_
_entity_poly.entity_id
_entity_poly.type
_entity_poly.pdbx_seq_one_letter_code
_entity_poly.pdbx_strand_id
1 'polypeptide(L)'
;LEAELDKSLKKLCIERVDLFYVHRRDPRYEIEDVTETLAGFVKAGKIAAFGFSEIAPASLRRAVAVHPVAAVQSEYSLATRLPELGLVQACADTGAALVAFSPVCRGLLTDRPPTTETVAQSAFMSQAPRFTGDNLAANLVATNSLRRLAASMGVPTAALAIAWLLSRGDHVLPIPGTRSVDHLRDLARGCDMELSTDDLARIEAAFPVGSAHGDRYATAQWIGPERYC
;
A
#
# COMPACT_ATOMS: atom_id res chain seq x y z
N LEU A 1 10.87 5.90 19.97
CA LEU A 1 10.04 6.77 19.12
C LEU A 1 10.48 8.24 19.24
N GLU A 2 10.57 8.80 20.46
CA GLU A 2 10.86 10.23 20.65
C GLU A 2 12.20 10.65 20.03
N ALA A 3 13.27 9.92 20.26
CA ALA A 3 14.59 10.23 19.70
C ALA A 3 14.60 10.26 18.15
N GLU A 4 13.81 9.39 17.49
CA GLU A 4 13.69 9.39 16.03
C GLU A 4 12.81 10.54 15.52
N LEU A 5 11.78 10.92 16.28
CA LEU A 5 10.99 12.11 15.98
C LEU A 5 11.85 13.37 16.06
N ASP A 6 12.57 13.56 17.18
CA ASP A 6 13.43 14.74 17.37
C ASP A 6 14.53 14.83 16.30
N LYS A 7 15.12 13.69 15.92
CA LYS A 7 16.08 13.60 14.83
C LYS A 7 15.45 14.00 13.48
N SER A 8 14.21 13.61 13.25
CA SER A 8 13.47 13.96 12.02
C SER A 8 13.14 15.45 11.97
N LEU A 9 12.63 16.03 13.07
CA LEU A 9 12.35 17.45 13.21
C LEU A 9 13.61 18.28 12.96
N LYS A 10 14.74 17.89 13.58
CA LYS A 10 16.03 18.55 13.37
C LYS A 10 16.50 18.49 11.92
N LYS A 11 16.38 17.33 11.25
CA LYS A 11 16.79 17.18 9.84
C LYS A 11 15.92 18.01 8.88
N LEU A 12 14.63 18.14 9.17
CA LEU A 12 13.67 18.91 8.38
C LEU A 12 13.73 20.40 8.69
N CYS A 13 14.44 20.81 9.76
CA CYS A 13 14.50 22.19 10.25
C CYS A 13 13.10 22.77 10.56
N ILE A 14 12.23 21.94 11.18
CA ILE A 14 10.88 22.32 11.61
C ILE A 14 10.63 21.89 13.05
N GLU A 15 9.67 22.52 13.71
CA GLU A 15 9.29 22.20 15.10
C GLU A 15 8.17 21.18 15.19
N ARG A 16 7.40 20.97 14.09
CA ARG A 16 6.24 20.09 14.02
C ARG A 16 6.12 19.45 12.65
N VAL A 17 5.75 18.17 12.60
CA VAL A 17 5.32 17.47 11.38
C VAL A 17 3.80 17.28 11.38
N ASP A 18 3.18 17.25 10.20
CA ASP A 18 1.73 17.04 10.06
C ASP A 18 1.37 15.59 10.37
N LEU A 19 2.17 14.64 9.89
CA LEU A 19 1.90 13.21 10.06
C LEU A 19 3.18 12.44 10.35
N PHE A 20 3.19 11.73 11.48
CA PHE A 20 4.30 10.88 11.90
C PHE A 20 3.88 9.41 11.88
N TYR A 21 4.63 8.54 11.20
CA TYR A 21 4.33 7.12 11.10
C TYR A 21 5.22 6.25 12.00
N VAL A 22 4.61 5.26 12.64
CA VAL A 22 5.32 4.06 13.10
C VAL A 22 5.42 3.09 11.94
N HIS A 23 6.64 2.97 11.33
CA HIS A 23 6.87 2.19 10.12
C HIS A 23 6.60 0.69 10.30
N ARG A 24 7.01 0.13 11.45
CA ARG A 24 6.66 -1.23 11.88
C ARG A 24 6.54 -1.22 13.40
N ARG A 25 5.43 -1.76 13.91
CA ARG A 25 5.27 -1.91 15.34
C ARG A 25 6.15 -3.06 15.84
N ASP A 26 6.85 -2.83 16.91
CA ASP A 26 7.54 -3.90 17.62
C ASP A 26 6.50 -4.70 18.42
N PRO A 27 6.32 -6.02 18.16
CA PRO A 27 5.28 -6.82 18.79
C PRO A 27 5.47 -7.01 20.32
N ARG A 28 6.64 -6.61 20.87
CA ARG A 28 6.90 -6.61 22.32
C ARG A 28 6.14 -5.52 23.06
N TYR A 29 5.62 -4.51 22.38
CA TYR A 29 4.84 -3.42 22.95
C TYR A 29 3.39 -3.53 22.49
N GLU A 30 2.44 -3.37 23.42
CA GLU A 30 1.04 -3.31 23.08
C GLU A 30 0.75 -2.08 22.21
N ILE A 31 -0.23 -2.19 21.33
CA ILE A 31 -0.56 -1.09 20.41
C ILE A 31 -1.06 0.13 21.18
N GLU A 32 -1.72 -0.09 22.30
CA GLU A 32 -2.22 0.96 23.19
C GLU A 32 -1.06 1.79 23.76
N ASP A 33 0.00 1.16 24.29
CA ASP A 33 1.16 1.85 24.86
C ASP A 33 1.88 2.70 23.82
N VAL A 34 2.00 2.16 22.59
CA VAL A 34 2.56 2.89 21.45
C VAL A 34 1.69 4.09 21.12
N THR A 35 0.36 3.90 21.11
CA THR A 35 -0.60 4.95 20.78
C THR A 35 -0.62 6.04 21.85
N GLU A 36 -0.57 5.71 23.14
CA GLU A 36 -0.44 6.69 24.23
C GLU A 36 0.81 7.54 24.09
N THR A 37 1.96 6.91 23.75
CA THR A 37 3.21 7.62 23.47
C THR A 37 3.04 8.63 22.33
N LEU A 38 2.40 8.24 21.22
CA LEU A 38 2.17 9.12 20.08
C LEU A 38 1.17 10.23 20.41
N ALA A 39 0.12 9.94 21.17
CA ALA A 39 -0.80 10.95 21.71
C ALA A 39 -0.08 11.99 22.57
N GLY A 40 0.93 11.56 23.35
CA GLY A 40 1.81 12.46 24.08
C GLY A 40 2.56 13.44 23.15
N PHE A 41 3.03 12.99 21.99
CA PHE A 41 3.70 13.86 21.00
C PHE A 41 2.73 14.84 20.33
N VAL A 42 1.47 14.44 20.11
CA VAL A 42 0.40 15.35 19.64
C VAL A 42 0.16 16.43 20.69
N LYS A 43 0.00 16.04 21.96
CA LYS A 43 -0.22 16.98 23.07
C LYS A 43 0.96 17.93 23.27
N ALA A 44 2.18 17.46 23.04
CA ALA A 44 3.39 18.30 23.09
C ALA A 44 3.55 19.21 21.86
N GLY A 45 2.69 19.12 20.85
CA GLY A 45 2.75 19.91 19.64
C GLY A 45 3.86 19.53 18.66
N LYS A 46 4.58 18.43 18.89
CA LYS A 46 5.65 17.94 17.99
C LYS A 46 5.13 17.33 16.70
N ILE A 47 3.92 16.74 16.73
CA ILE A 47 3.22 16.18 15.56
C ILE A 47 1.78 16.67 15.54
N ALA A 48 1.17 16.76 14.34
CA ALA A 48 -0.25 17.10 14.23
C ALA A 48 -1.12 15.85 14.36
N ALA A 49 -0.67 14.74 13.77
CA ALA A 49 -1.33 13.45 13.75
C ALA A 49 -0.30 12.33 13.60
N PHE A 50 -0.74 11.10 13.79
CA PHE A 50 0.11 9.94 13.55
C PHE A 50 -0.63 8.83 12.78
N GLY A 51 0.16 7.92 12.24
CA GLY A 51 -0.31 6.74 11.54
C GLY A 51 0.55 5.51 11.84
N PHE A 52 0.07 4.38 11.39
CA PHE A 52 0.79 3.12 11.47
C PHE A 52 1.02 2.54 10.07
N SER A 53 1.97 1.62 9.94
CA SER A 53 2.19 0.88 8.72
C SER A 53 2.13 -0.62 8.99
N GLU A 54 1.39 -1.33 8.13
CA GLU A 54 1.27 -2.80 8.16
C GLU A 54 0.75 -3.36 9.49
N ILE A 55 -0.25 -2.69 10.10
CA ILE A 55 -0.97 -3.21 11.27
C ILE A 55 -2.26 -3.92 10.84
N ALA A 56 -2.70 -4.88 11.66
CA ALA A 56 -3.94 -5.61 11.46
C ALA A 56 -5.18 -4.73 11.76
N PRO A 57 -6.36 -5.07 11.19
CA PRO A 57 -7.62 -4.36 11.49
C PRO A 57 -7.94 -4.30 12.98
N ALA A 58 -7.69 -5.37 13.71
CA ALA A 58 -7.90 -5.44 15.16
C ALA A 58 -7.00 -4.46 15.91
N SER A 59 -5.72 -4.35 15.53
CA SER A 59 -4.77 -3.39 16.11
C SER A 59 -5.19 -1.95 15.84
N LEU A 60 -5.69 -1.64 14.63
CA LEU A 60 -6.23 -0.30 14.35
C LEU A 60 -7.39 0.06 15.28
N ARG A 61 -8.36 -0.87 15.46
CA ARG A 61 -9.52 -0.62 16.34
C ARG A 61 -9.09 -0.41 17.80
N ARG A 62 -8.12 -1.16 18.29
CA ARG A 62 -7.52 -0.99 19.63
C ARG A 62 -6.81 0.37 19.75
N ALA A 63 -6.01 0.75 18.77
CA ALA A 63 -5.33 2.05 18.76
C ALA A 63 -6.32 3.23 18.80
N VAL A 64 -7.36 3.19 17.95
CA VAL A 64 -8.39 4.24 17.87
C VAL A 64 -9.18 4.36 19.18
N ALA A 65 -9.34 3.30 19.96
CA ALA A 65 -9.96 3.37 21.29
C ALA A 65 -9.14 4.23 22.29
N VAL A 66 -7.84 4.41 22.06
CA VAL A 66 -6.95 5.25 22.87
C VAL A 66 -6.88 6.68 22.33
N HIS A 67 -6.65 6.83 21.01
CA HIS A 67 -6.53 8.14 20.36
C HIS A 67 -6.83 7.99 18.85
N PRO A 68 -7.44 9.00 18.19
CA PRO A 68 -7.65 8.97 16.75
C PRO A 68 -6.36 8.70 15.97
N VAL A 69 -6.43 7.77 15.00
CA VAL A 69 -5.35 7.41 14.07
C VAL A 69 -5.68 8.01 12.72
N ALA A 70 -4.79 8.85 12.19
CA ALA A 70 -5.06 9.57 10.94
C ALA A 70 -4.94 8.67 9.70
N ALA A 71 -4.00 7.71 9.72
CA ALA A 71 -3.77 6.87 8.56
C ALA A 71 -3.17 5.50 8.92
N VAL A 72 -3.47 4.50 8.09
CA VAL A 72 -2.75 3.22 8.06
C VAL A 72 -2.15 3.04 6.67
N GLN A 73 -0.84 2.82 6.58
CA GLN A 73 -0.18 2.53 5.33
C GLN A 73 0.00 1.02 5.16
N SER A 74 -0.55 0.45 4.11
CA SER A 74 -0.44 -0.99 3.83
C SER A 74 -0.23 -1.26 2.34
N GLU A 75 0.41 -2.37 1.98
CA GLU A 75 0.48 -2.80 0.59
C GLU A 75 -0.91 -3.16 0.10
N TYR A 76 -1.40 -2.42 -0.91
CA TYR A 76 -2.70 -2.69 -1.49
C TYR A 76 -2.67 -2.45 -3.00
N SER A 77 -3.11 -3.44 -3.75
CA SER A 77 -3.19 -3.43 -5.22
C SER A 77 -4.05 -4.60 -5.69
N LEU A 78 -4.35 -4.67 -6.97
CA LEU A 78 -4.97 -5.86 -7.58
C LEU A 78 -4.20 -7.17 -7.28
N ALA A 79 -2.87 -7.09 -7.12
CA ALA A 79 -2.03 -8.26 -6.82
C ALA A 79 -1.87 -8.55 -5.32
N THR A 80 -2.26 -7.62 -4.44
CA THR A 80 -2.19 -7.77 -2.98
C THR A 80 -3.49 -7.27 -2.36
N ARG A 81 -4.41 -8.19 -2.11
CA ARG A 81 -5.79 -7.93 -1.69
C ARG A 81 -6.02 -8.17 -0.18
N LEU A 82 -4.94 -8.42 0.59
CA LEU A 82 -5.02 -8.64 2.04
C LEU A 82 -5.80 -7.55 2.80
N PRO A 83 -5.69 -6.24 2.49
CA PRO A 83 -6.48 -5.22 3.18
C PRO A 83 -8.00 -5.40 3.11
N GLU A 84 -8.51 -6.12 2.11
CA GLU A 84 -9.94 -6.45 1.98
C GLU A 84 -10.44 -7.44 3.05
N LEU A 85 -9.52 -8.11 3.76
CA LEU A 85 -9.84 -8.97 4.90
C LEU A 85 -10.12 -8.15 6.19
N GLY A 86 -10.58 -6.91 6.04
CA GLY A 86 -11.07 -6.08 7.11
C GLY A 86 -10.37 -4.74 7.32
N LEU A 87 -9.16 -4.51 6.77
CA LEU A 87 -8.45 -3.24 6.98
C LEU A 87 -9.13 -2.08 6.24
N VAL A 88 -9.59 -2.29 4.99
CA VAL A 88 -10.35 -1.30 4.23
C VAL A 88 -11.58 -0.86 5.05
N GLN A 89 -12.35 -1.83 5.58
CA GLN A 89 -13.51 -1.54 6.40
C GLN A 89 -13.15 -0.87 7.73
N ALA A 90 -12.10 -1.35 8.41
CA ALA A 90 -11.67 -0.75 9.67
C ALA A 90 -11.24 0.71 9.51
N CYS A 91 -10.55 1.04 8.42
CA CYS A 91 -10.20 2.42 8.11
C CYS A 91 -11.44 3.29 7.85
N ALA A 92 -12.40 2.80 7.07
CA ALA A 92 -13.67 3.50 6.83
C ALA A 92 -14.44 3.75 8.14
N ASP A 93 -14.59 2.72 8.99
CA ASP A 93 -15.32 2.81 10.26
C ASP A 93 -14.69 3.79 11.26
N THR A 94 -13.37 3.92 11.22
CA THR A 94 -12.61 4.74 12.19
C THR A 94 -12.24 6.12 11.67
N GLY A 95 -12.52 6.42 10.40
CA GLY A 95 -12.13 7.68 9.76
C GLY A 95 -10.64 7.78 9.43
N ALA A 96 -9.89 6.68 9.51
CA ALA A 96 -8.49 6.64 9.12
C ALA A 96 -8.33 6.52 7.60
N ALA A 97 -7.37 7.22 7.01
CA ALA A 97 -7.02 7.00 5.62
C ALA A 97 -6.26 5.67 5.45
N LEU A 98 -6.59 4.89 4.41
CA LEU A 98 -5.81 3.74 3.97
C LEU A 98 -4.84 4.18 2.88
N VAL A 99 -3.57 4.31 3.22
CA VAL A 99 -2.52 4.71 2.29
C VAL A 99 -1.94 3.48 1.62
N ALA A 100 -2.30 3.27 0.36
CA ALA A 100 -1.96 2.07 -0.42
C ALA A 100 -0.58 2.21 -1.07
N PHE A 101 0.46 1.60 -0.49
CA PHE A 101 1.77 1.54 -1.13
C PHE A 101 1.87 0.39 -2.14
N SER A 102 2.82 0.49 -3.06
CA SER A 102 3.00 -0.45 -4.19
C SER A 102 1.71 -0.69 -5.01
N PRO A 103 0.94 0.36 -5.37
CA PRO A 103 -0.36 0.22 -6.01
C PRO A 103 -0.30 -0.45 -7.40
N VAL A 104 0.86 -0.41 -8.05
CA VAL A 104 1.13 -1.11 -9.32
C VAL A 104 2.03 -2.34 -9.14
N CYS A 105 2.11 -2.88 -7.93
CA CYS A 105 2.88 -4.09 -7.59
C CYS A 105 4.31 -4.06 -8.19
N ARG A 106 5.07 -2.98 -7.88
CA ARG A 106 6.45 -2.78 -8.34
C ARG A 106 6.63 -2.90 -9.85
N GLY A 107 5.64 -2.45 -10.62
CA GLY A 107 5.62 -2.45 -12.07
C GLY A 107 4.95 -3.66 -12.72
N LEU A 108 4.57 -4.70 -11.97
CA LEU A 108 3.90 -5.87 -12.52
C LEU A 108 2.54 -5.51 -13.19
N LEU A 109 1.82 -4.54 -12.62
CA LEU A 109 0.54 -4.02 -13.12
C LEU A 109 0.74 -2.81 -14.05
N THR A 110 1.68 -2.90 -14.98
CA THR A 110 1.97 -1.86 -15.99
C THR A 110 2.09 -2.49 -17.37
N ASP A 111 2.15 -1.65 -18.41
CA ASP A 111 2.38 -2.08 -19.80
C ASP A 111 3.84 -2.50 -20.04
N ARG A 112 4.74 -2.13 -19.12
CA ARG A 112 6.16 -2.50 -19.13
C ARG A 112 6.53 -3.21 -17.82
N PRO A 113 6.09 -4.46 -17.64
CA PRO A 113 6.37 -5.20 -16.41
C PRO A 113 7.86 -5.49 -16.26
N PRO A 114 8.33 -5.81 -15.03
CA PRO A 114 9.73 -6.13 -14.80
C PRO A 114 10.18 -7.35 -15.59
N THR A 115 11.40 -7.27 -16.12
CA THR A 115 12.10 -8.39 -16.77
C THR A 115 12.97 -9.13 -15.76
N THR A 116 13.48 -10.30 -16.12
CA THR A 116 14.43 -11.04 -15.29
C THR A 116 15.66 -10.20 -14.91
N GLU A 117 16.16 -9.37 -15.86
CA GLU A 117 17.31 -8.49 -15.63
C GLU A 117 16.97 -7.39 -14.62
N THR A 118 15.80 -6.74 -14.76
CA THR A 118 15.37 -5.68 -13.81
C THR A 118 15.10 -6.24 -12.43
N VAL A 119 14.57 -7.46 -12.33
CA VAL A 119 14.42 -8.17 -11.05
C VAL A 119 15.76 -8.46 -10.41
N ALA A 120 16.73 -8.99 -11.16
CA ALA A 120 18.08 -9.31 -10.66
C ALA A 120 18.82 -8.07 -10.13
N GLN A 121 18.60 -6.90 -10.72
CA GLN A 121 19.19 -5.62 -10.31
C GLN A 121 18.50 -4.99 -9.10
N SER A 122 17.34 -5.47 -8.70
CA SER A 122 16.58 -4.94 -7.55
C SER A 122 16.90 -5.72 -6.29
N ALA A 123 17.50 -5.09 -5.29
CA ALA A 123 17.77 -5.70 -3.99
C ALA A 123 16.51 -6.26 -3.30
N PHE A 124 15.35 -5.69 -3.58
CA PHE A 124 14.07 -6.16 -3.03
C PHE A 124 13.46 -7.28 -3.90
N MET A 125 13.26 -7.04 -5.21
CA MET A 125 12.54 -7.98 -6.07
C MET A 125 13.31 -9.30 -6.24
N SER A 126 14.64 -9.27 -6.24
CA SER A 126 15.48 -10.47 -6.34
C SER A 126 15.30 -11.45 -5.17
N GLN A 127 14.71 -11.01 -4.06
CA GLN A 127 14.43 -11.84 -2.89
C GLN A 127 12.94 -12.09 -2.67
N ALA A 128 12.06 -11.32 -3.32
CA ALA A 128 10.62 -11.42 -3.12
C ALA A 128 10.04 -12.61 -3.92
N PRO A 129 9.35 -13.57 -3.28
CA PRO A 129 8.83 -14.77 -3.93
C PRO A 129 7.98 -14.49 -5.17
N ARG A 130 7.26 -13.39 -5.20
CA ARG A 130 6.43 -12.95 -6.35
C ARG A 130 7.23 -12.73 -7.64
N PHE A 131 8.52 -12.43 -7.53
CA PHE A 131 9.38 -12.07 -8.66
C PHE A 131 10.48 -13.09 -8.92
N THR A 132 10.54 -14.18 -8.16
CA THR A 132 11.62 -15.17 -8.25
C THR A 132 11.11 -16.53 -8.74
N GLY A 133 12.01 -17.33 -9.31
CA GLY A 133 11.68 -18.63 -9.86
C GLY A 133 10.56 -18.56 -10.91
N ASP A 134 9.72 -19.56 -10.94
CA ASP A 134 8.60 -19.66 -11.89
C ASP A 134 7.48 -18.65 -11.64
N ASN A 135 7.46 -18.02 -10.45
CA ASN A 135 6.41 -17.06 -10.10
C ASN A 135 6.44 -15.81 -10.97
N LEU A 136 7.62 -15.30 -11.35
CA LEU A 136 7.67 -14.14 -12.26
C LEU A 136 7.00 -14.46 -13.58
N ALA A 137 7.34 -15.59 -14.21
CA ALA A 137 6.74 -16.00 -15.48
C ALA A 137 5.23 -16.18 -15.36
N ALA A 138 4.76 -16.87 -14.31
CA ALA A 138 3.34 -17.06 -14.03
C ALA A 138 2.60 -15.72 -13.83
N ASN A 139 3.19 -14.79 -13.09
CA ASN A 139 2.62 -13.45 -12.85
C ASN A 139 2.57 -12.60 -14.14
N LEU A 140 3.58 -12.70 -15.00
CA LEU A 140 3.57 -12.03 -16.30
C LEU A 140 2.42 -12.54 -17.19
N VAL A 141 2.15 -13.85 -17.17
CA VAL A 141 1.01 -14.46 -17.88
C VAL A 141 -0.31 -14.01 -17.25
N ALA A 142 -0.46 -14.11 -15.92
CA ALA A 142 -1.68 -13.73 -15.21
C ALA A 142 -2.08 -12.27 -15.46
N THR A 143 -1.11 -11.35 -15.46
CA THR A 143 -1.37 -9.92 -15.70
C THR A 143 -1.61 -9.54 -17.16
N ASN A 144 -1.40 -10.46 -18.13
CA ASN A 144 -1.68 -10.17 -19.55
C ASN A 144 -3.17 -9.89 -19.81
N SER A 145 -4.08 -10.53 -19.10
CA SER A 145 -5.53 -10.28 -19.25
C SER A 145 -5.89 -8.86 -18.83
N LEU A 146 -5.28 -8.36 -17.73
CA LEU A 146 -5.48 -6.99 -17.28
C LEU A 146 -4.91 -5.98 -18.29
N ARG A 147 -3.72 -6.24 -18.88
CA ARG A 147 -3.14 -5.41 -19.94
C ARG A 147 -4.04 -5.35 -21.19
N ARG A 148 -4.59 -6.49 -21.62
CA ARG A 148 -5.55 -6.52 -22.74
C ARG A 148 -6.82 -5.74 -22.43
N LEU A 149 -7.33 -5.85 -21.21
CA LEU A 149 -8.51 -5.09 -20.78
C LEU A 149 -8.21 -3.58 -20.82
N ALA A 150 -7.11 -3.12 -20.21
CA ALA A 150 -6.70 -1.72 -20.23
C ALA A 150 -6.54 -1.19 -21.67
N ALA A 151 -5.88 -1.95 -22.54
CA ALA A 151 -5.75 -1.61 -23.95
C ALA A 151 -7.10 -1.49 -24.66
N SER A 152 -8.08 -2.38 -24.38
CA SER A 152 -9.43 -2.29 -24.94
C SER A 152 -10.21 -1.06 -24.47
N MET A 153 -9.86 -0.53 -23.29
CA MET A 153 -10.40 0.72 -22.73
C MET A 153 -9.62 1.97 -23.19
N GLY A 154 -8.53 1.81 -23.95
CA GLY A 154 -7.67 2.91 -24.40
C GLY A 154 -6.90 3.61 -23.29
N VAL A 155 -6.59 2.90 -22.21
CA VAL A 155 -5.88 3.45 -21.04
C VAL A 155 -4.63 2.62 -20.69
N PRO A 156 -3.60 3.23 -20.06
CA PRO A 156 -2.49 2.48 -19.52
C PRO A 156 -2.94 1.50 -18.42
N THR A 157 -2.31 0.35 -18.33
CA THR A 157 -2.60 -0.63 -17.27
C THR A 157 -2.37 -0.05 -15.86
N ALA A 158 -1.36 0.81 -15.72
CA ALA A 158 -1.11 1.53 -14.47
C ALA A 158 -2.28 2.45 -14.07
N ALA A 159 -2.89 3.17 -15.05
CA ALA A 159 -4.06 4.00 -14.82
C ALA A 159 -5.25 3.16 -14.32
N LEU A 160 -5.51 2.02 -14.98
CA LEU A 160 -6.57 1.10 -14.56
C LEU A 160 -6.37 0.59 -13.14
N ALA A 161 -5.13 0.25 -12.76
CA ALA A 161 -4.79 -0.20 -11.41
C ALA A 161 -5.01 0.90 -10.34
N ILE A 162 -4.68 2.15 -10.65
CA ILE A 162 -4.92 3.30 -9.76
C ILE A 162 -6.42 3.59 -9.64
N ALA A 163 -7.14 3.65 -10.75
CA ALA A 163 -8.60 3.87 -10.75
C ALA A 163 -9.33 2.79 -9.95
N TRP A 164 -8.90 1.54 -10.07
CA TRP A 164 -9.45 0.44 -9.28
C TRP A 164 -9.23 0.64 -7.78
N LEU A 165 -8.04 1.08 -7.34
CA LEU A 165 -7.79 1.39 -5.93
C LEU A 165 -8.67 2.52 -5.42
N LEU A 166 -8.80 3.61 -6.18
CA LEU A 166 -9.65 4.75 -5.84
C LEU A 166 -11.13 4.36 -5.74
N SER A 167 -11.59 3.38 -6.51
CA SER A 167 -12.95 2.86 -6.41
C SER A 167 -13.24 2.05 -5.13
N ARG A 168 -12.21 1.77 -4.30
CA ARG A 168 -12.39 1.02 -3.04
C ARG A 168 -12.91 1.86 -1.88
N GLY A 169 -12.98 3.17 -2.02
CA GLY A 169 -13.52 4.13 -1.06
C GLY A 169 -12.73 5.42 -1.02
N ASP A 170 -13.38 6.52 -0.64
CA ASP A 170 -12.78 7.86 -0.59
C ASP A 170 -11.62 7.98 0.42
N HIS A 171 -11.54 7.02 1.35
CA HIS A 171 -10.46 6.92 2.33
C HIS A 171 -9.23 6.16 1.81
N VAL A 172 -9.25 5.62 0.59
CA VAL A 172 -8.13 4.86 -0.01
C VAL A 172 -7.28 5.79 -0.87
N LEU A 173 -6.03 5.96 -0.48
CA LEU A 173 -5.08 6.89 -1.11
C LEU A 173 -3.88 6.12 -1.68
N PRO A 174 -3.81 5.83 -2.98
CA PRO A 174 -2.65 5.18 -3.59
C PRO A 174 -1.44 6.11 -3.63
N ILE A 175 -0.25 5.57 -3.28
CA ILE A 175 1.02 6.30 -3.32
C ILE A 175 2.02 5.63 -4.28
N PRO A 176 1.82 5.77 -5.60
CA PRO A 176 2.73 5.19 -6.58
C PRO A 176 4.07 5.93 -6.62
N GLY A 177 5.17 5.17 -6.64
CA GLY A 177 6.52 5.71 -6.85
C GLY A 177 6.95 5.59 -8.30
N THR A 178 7.55 6.64 -8.88
CA THR A 178 8.16 6.60 -10.20
C THR A 178 9.34 7.57 -10.32
N ARG A 179 10.22 7.32 -11.29
CA ARG A 179 11.33 8.21 -11.69
C ARG A 179 11.18 8.70 -13.14
N SER A 180 10.07 8.38 -13.79
CA SER A 180 9.76 8.74 -15.18
C SER A 180 8.56 9.66 -15.21
N VAL A 181 8.67 10.77 -15.94
CA VAL A 181 7.55 11.70 -16.16
C VAL A 181 6.40 11.01 -16.92
N ASP A 182 6.71 10.15 -17.90
CA ASP A 182 5.69 9.45 -18.67
C ASP A 182 4.94 8.43 -17.79
N HIS A 183 5.65 7.70 -16.94
CA HIS A 183 5.00 6.80 -15.96
C HIS A 183 4.14 7.60 -14.96
N LEU A 184 4.56 8.81 -14.55
CA LEU A 184 3.75 9.68 -13.69
C LEU A 184 2.45 10.10 -14.39
N ARG A 185 2.54 10.45 -15.68
CA ARG A 185 1.34 10.79 -16.48
C ARG A 185 0.39 9.61 -16.61
N ASP A 186 0.93 8.40 -16.86
CA ASP A 186 0.13 7.17 -16.92
C ASP A 186 -0.59 6.91 -15.59
N LEU A 187 0.10 7.06 -14.46
CA LEU A 187 -0.49 6.91 -13.13
C LEU A 187 -1.57 7.96 -12.85
N ALA A 188 -1.29 9.24 -13.18
CA ALA A 188 -2.21 10.36 -12.96
C ALA A 188 -3.52 10.20 -13.75
N ARG A 189 -3.49 9.63 -14.96
CA ARG A 189 -4.71 9.32 -15.72
C ARG A 189 -5.71 8.46 -14.95
N GLY A 190 -5.23 7.61 -14.03
CA GLY A 190 -6.09 6.80 -13.18
C GLY A 190 -6.91 7.61 -12.18
N CYS A 191 -6.46 8.82 -11.82
CA CYS A 191 -7.20 9.71 -10.90
C CYS A 191 -8.46 10.32 -11.55
N ASP A 192 -8.46 10.44 -12.87
CA ASP A 192 -9.57 11.04 -13.63
C ASP A 192 -10.55 9.97 -14.20
N MET A 193 -10.29 8.68 -13.89
CA MET A 193 -11.12 7.58 -14.37
C MET A 193 -12.23 7.24 -13.40
N GLU A 194 -13.45 7.26 -13.86
CA GLU A 194 -14.60 6.67 -13.17
C GLU A 194 -14.87 5.27 -13.74
N LEU A 195 -14.81 4.26 -12.86
CA LEU A 195 -15.08 2.88 -13.23
C LEU A 195 -16.54 2.54 -12.95
N SER A 196 -17.25 2.09 -13.97
CA SER A 196 -18.60 1.54 -13.83
C SER A 196 -18.58 0.18 -13.11
N THR A 197 -19.74 -0.27 -12.63
CA THR A 197 -19.91 -1.61 -12.06
C THR A 197 -19.48 -2.71 -13.06
N ASP A 198 -19.76 -2.51 -14.37
CA ASP A 198 -19.33 -3.44 -15.42
C ASP A 198 -17.80 -3.46 -15.56
N ASP A 199 -17.16 -2.28 -15.53
CA ASP A 199 -15.70 -2.21 -15.58
C ASP A 199 -15.06 -2.92 -14.39
N LEU A 200 -15.60 -2.75 -13.20
CA LEU A 200 -15.12 -3.46 -12.00
C LEU A 200 -15.30 -4.98 -12.14
N ALA A 201 -16.42 -5.44 -12.68
CA ALA A 201 -16.64 -6.86 -12.94
C ALA A 201 -15.67 -7.41 -13.99
N ARG A 202 -15.37 -6.65 -15.04
CA ARG A 202 -14.38 -7.01 -16.07
C ARG A 202 -12.95 -7.07 -15.52
N ILE A 203 -12.59 -6.13 -14.63
CA ILE A 203 -11.28 -6.15 -13.93
C ILE A 203 -11.17 -7.40 -13.07
N GLU A 204 -12.19 -7.70 -12.27
CA GLU A 204 -12.22 -8.89 -11.42
C GLU A 204 -12.13 -10.19 -12.24
N ALA A 205 -12.81 -10.26 -13.38
CA ALA A 205 -12.74 -11.40 -14.30
C ALA A 205 -11.35 -11.51 -14.97
N ALA A 206 -10.70 -10.37 -15.28
CA ALA A 206 -9.38 -10.34 -15.91
C ALA A 206 -8.24 -10.71 -14.94
N PHE A 207 -8.38 -10.35 -13.67
CA PHE A 207 -7.38 -10.62 -12.62
C PHE A 207 -8.07 -10.85 -11.26
N PRO A 208 -8.66 -12.04 -11.04
CA PRO A 208 -9.36 -12.40 -9.81
C PRO A 208 -8.47 -12.34 -8.56
N VAL A 209 -9.10 -12.27 -7.39
CA VAL A 209 -8.40 -12.43 -6.10
C VAL A 209 -7.62 -13.74 -6.10
N GLY A 210 -6.36 -13.68 -5.66
CA GLY A 210 -5.49 -14.86 -5.60
C GLY A 210 -4.75 -15.20 -6.90
N SER A 211 -4.91 -14.41 -7.98
CA SER A 211 -4.18 -14.62 -9.25
C SER A 211 -2.68 -14.36 -9.17
N ALA A 212 -2.21 -13.64 -8.16
CA ALA A 212 -0.79 -13.37 -7.99
C ALA A 212 -0.07 -14.56 -7.36
N HIS A 213 0.95 -15.08 -8.03
CA HIS A 213 1.80 -16.19 -7.59
C HIS A 213 2.92 -15.68 -6.69
N GLY A 214 3.18 -16.41 -5.60
CA GLY A 214 4.22 -16.07 -4.63
C GLY A 214 3.82 -14.95 -3.67
N ASP A 215 4.40 -15.00 -2.47
CA ASP A 215 4.18 -13.99 -1.45
C ASP A 215 4.85 -12.66 -1.84
N ARG A 216 4.34 -11.56 -1.30
CA ARG A 216 4.91 -10.22 -1.48
C ARG A 216 6.26 -10.03 -0.78
N TYR A 217 6.49 -10.79 0.29
CA TYR A 217 7.70 -10.77 1.10
C TYR A 217 8.31 -12.15 1.25
N ALA A 218 9.64 -12.23 1.29
CA ALA A 218 10.34 -13.41 1.78
C ALA A 218 10.12 -13.57 3.29
N THR A 219 10.28 -14.78 3.81
CA THR A 219 10.04 -15.08 5.23
C THR A 219 10.76 -14.13 6.18
N ALA A 220 12.02 -13.77 5.88
CA ALA A 220 12.80 -12.82 6.68
C ALA A 220 12.26 -11.39 6.66
N GLN A 221 11.46 -11.01 5.66
CA GLN A 221 10.87 -9.67 5.52
C GLN A 221 9.51 -9.55 6.22
N TRP A 222 8.93 -10.66 6.69
CA TRP A 222 7.71 -10.67 7.49
C TRP A 222 7.91 -10.27 8.96
N ILE A 223 9.08 -9.75 9.31
CA ILE A 223 9.33 -9.18 10.62
C ILE A 223 8.74 -7.77 10.66
N GLY A 224 7.71 -7.57 11.48
CA GLY A 224 7.06 -6.28 11.69
C GLY A 224 5.70 -6.09 11.03
N PRO A 225 5.42 -6.52 9.77
CA PRO A 225 4.04 -6.53 9.30
C PRO A 225 3.16 -7.46 10.15
N GLU A 226 2.01 -6.96 10.60
CA GLU A 226 1.04 -7.79 11.30
C GLU A 226 0.27 -8.66 10.30
N ARG A 227 -0.01 -9.90 10.69
CA ARG A 227 -0.88 -10.79 9.92
C ARG A 227 -2.32 -10.60 10.39
N TYR A 228 -3.28 -10.77 9.47
CA TYR A 228 -4.69 -10.55 9.77
C TYR A 228 -5.37 -11.81 10.34
N CYS A 229 -4.69 -12.94 10.26
CA CYS A 229 -5.12 -14.25 10.78
C CYS A 229 -3.91 -15.09 11.20
#